data_c059fee474576b261851d7276f4423d1
#
_entry.id   c059fee474576b261851d7276f4423d1
#
_cell.length_a   1.000
_cell.length_b   1.000
_cell.length_c   1.000
_cell.angle_alpha   90.00
_cell.angle_beta   90.00
_cell.angle_gamma   90.00
#
_symmetry.space_group_name_H-M   'P 1'
#
loop_
_entity.id
_entity.type
_entity.pdbx_description
1 polymer ?
#
loop_
_entity_poly.entity_id
_entity_poly.type
_entity_poly.pdbx_seq_one_letter_code
_entity_poly.pdbx_strand_id
1 'polypeptide(L)'
;MTLMAGSGVADTAADLVVSPLDTLETVVVTATRTPKLLKDTPVVTRVVTSADISRSGKPDIAGLLEQQMPGVEFSLGMAQNPQINMSGFGGGGILFLLDGERMAGETLDNPDYSRLNLQNVDRVEIVKGAASSLYGSNATGGVVNIISGSPKEGTHVKLNARYGSHQLQSYGALASYRNKRIANSLDARFDSQGEIRFPRLGDFSRAFATHSWNVRDRATVTLAEDASITARAGYYWRQRNSSNVSYERYGDLSAGLSARWKELTAKYSFDTYDKYDYEVATGEQARDYRNRQNSVNVQYSHEFRDVGTFTAGGDWLDDYLMSYEFDSGSYSQTNLDAFLQWDWKAADKVWIVPGLRYDWFSASRANRVSPKLSMLWRPGKGNCSLRLNYAAGFRAPNLKELYMDFDMAGIFHIFGNPDLKSETSHNLNVSAEYLKGNRSFTVMAFHNIVDNRISYLWNESIEGLQYLNLHRLFVTGVDVSAMRSFPFGLTVNGEYIYTHEKYGKGDLRANPTRPHAVTVKADYSHLWMTDWRLTATANFKWLSAVTGDVMSLFSPEAARTQRYPAYSMLGLTLSQTFPKGFTLGVAVDNVLNYIPSYYYYNSPLTTGIGGSISLSWQM
;
A
#
# COMPACT_ATOMS: atom_id res chain seq x y z
N MET A 1 18.20 14.30 23.93
CA MET A 1 17.97 15.69 23.46
C MET A 1 16.56 15.76 22.92
N THR A 2 15.72 16.43 23.67
CA THR A 2 14.25 16.45 23.52
C THR A 2 13.90 17.31 22.30
N LEU A 3 13.41 16.70 21.22
CA LEU A 3 12.74 17.43 20.14
C LEU A 3 11.32 17.72 20.62
N MET A 4 11.14 18.83 21.27
CA MET A 4 9.84 19.46 21.49
C MET A 4 9.35 19.96 20.12
N ALA A 5 8.35 19.30 19.54
CA ALA A 5 7.50 19.91 18.54
C ALA A 5 6.59 20.90 19.28
N GLY A 6 7.05 22.10 19.36
CA GLY A 6 6.32 23.21 19.96
C GLY A 6 5.66 24.04 18.89
N SER A 7 4.56 24.59 19.28
CA SER A 7 3.91 25.83 18.84
C SER A 7 2.80 25.71 17.81
N GLY A 8 1.59 26.03 18.27
CA GLY A 8 0.56 26.64 17.46
C GLY A 8 1.12 27.96 16.91
N VAL A 9 1.52 27.92 15.65
CA VAL A 9 1.83 29.15 14.88
C VAL A 9 0.57 29.46 14.09
N ALA A 10 0.13 30.70 14.15
CA ALA A 10 -0.88 31.23 13.27
C ALA A 10 -0.50 30.95 11.82
N ASP A 11 -1.39 30.33 11.05
CA ASP A 11 -1.26 30.06 9.62
C ASP A 11 -0.88 31.36 8.88
N THR A 12 0.39 31.54 8.63
CA THR A 12 0.89 32.66 7.82
C THR A 12 0.81 32.27 6.34
N ALA A 13 0.83 33.22 5.44
CA ALA A 13 0.81 32.96 3.99
C ALA A 13 1.95 32.00 3.52
N ALA A 14 2.98 31.81 4.33
CA ALA A 14 4.06 30.84 4.09
C ALA A 14 3.60 29.38 4.23
N ASP A 15 2.58 29.08 5.05
CA ASP A 15 2.05 27.72 5.26
C ASP A 15 1.14 27.23 4.11
N LEU A 16 0.89 28.10 3.10
CA LEU A 16 0.05 27.78 1.95
C LEU A 16 0.76 26.99 0.85
N VAL A 17 2.07 27.06 0.81
CA VAL A 17 2.90 26.42 -0.23
C VAL A 17 3.63 25.24 0.38
N VAL A 18 3.18 24.02 0.05
CA VAL A 18 3.97 22.82 0.42
C VAL A 18 5.28 22.88 -0.33
N SER A 19 6.34 23.20 0.40
CA SER A 19 7.70 23.21 -0.13
C SER A 19 8.22 21.78 -0.24
N PRO A 20 9.07 21.45 -1.24
CA PRO A 20 9.83 20.21 -1.24
C PRO A 20 10.61 19.98 0.06
N LEU A 21 11.05 21.05 0.72
CA LEU A 21 11.73 20.98 2.01
C LEU A 21 10.83 20.44 3.11
N ASP A 22 9.57 20.88 3.17
CA ASP A 22 8.61 20.44 4.21
C ASP A 22 8.35 18.94 4.13
N THR A 23 8.20 18.40 2.91
CA THR A 23 8.06 16.96 2.70
C THR A 23 9.30 16.19 3.14
N LEU A 24 10.51 16.71 2.87
CA LEU A 24 11.78 16.06 3.21
C LEU A 24 12.16 16.17 4.70
N GLU A 25 11.54 17.07 5.44
CA GLU A 25 11.61 17.13 6.90
C GLU A 25 10.60 16.22 7.60
N THR A 26 9.76 15.51 6.84
CA THR A 26 8.88 14.48 7.38
C THR A 26 9.69 13.34 7.98
N VAL A 27 9.33 12.92 9.19
CA VAL A 27 9.91 11.74 9.82
C VAL A 27 9.25 10.49 9.25
N VAL A 28 10.04 9.57 8.72
CA VAL A 28 9.62 8.28 8.19
C VAL A 28 10.20 7.13 9.02
N VAL A 29 9.53 5.98 9.01
CA VAL A 29 9.95 4.80 9.77
C VAL A 29 10.12 3.56 8.89
N THR A 30 9.47 3.49 7.75
CA THR A 30 9.40 2.27 6.91
C THR A 30 10.75 1.90 6.31
N ALA A 31 11.57 2.87 5.92
CA ALA A 31 12.86 2.61 5.28
C ALA A 31 13.92 1.98 6.20
N THR A 32 13.80 2.20 7.51
CA THR A 32 14.84 1.82 8.50
C THR A 32 14.30 1.15 9.76
N ARG A 33 12.98 0.95 9.90
CA ARG A 33 12.29 0.56 11.14
C ARG A 33 12.56 1.47 12.34
N THR A 34 13.22 2.61 12.12
CA THR A 34 13.51 3.63 13.13
C THR A 34 13.11 5.01 12.59
N PRO A 35 12.62 5.93 13.45
CA PRO A 35 12.27 7.28 13.02
C PRO A 35 13.48 8.01 12.42
N LYS A 36 13.35 8.50 11.18
CA LYS A 36 14.41 9.24 10.49
C LYS A 36 13.79 10.29 9.57
N LEU A 37 14.43 11.44 9.42
CA LEU A 37 13.99 12.41 8.43
C LEU A 37 14.11 11.83 7.02
N LEU A 38 13.12 12.07 6.18
CA LEU A 38 13.07 11.53 4.81
C LEU A 38 14.34 11.88 4.02
N LYS A 39 14.83 13.12 4.15
CA LYS A 39 16.09 13.56 3.53
C LYS A 39 17.30 12.71 3.96
N ASP A 40 17.28 12.18 5.19
CA ASP A 40 18.40 11.43 5.77
C ASP A 40 18.29 9.92 5.54
N THR A 41 17.20 9.45 4.92
CA THR A 41 17.04 8.04 4.60
C THR A 41 17.94 7.64 3.43
N PRO A 42 18.71 6.55 3.56
CA PRO A 42 19.53 6.03 2.47
C PRO A 42 18.71 5.29 1.40
N VAL A 43 17.46 4.93 1.69
CA VAL A 43 16.54 4.27 0.75
C VAL A 43 15.55 5.29 0.23
N VAL A 44 15.32 5.29 -1.09
CA VAL A 44 14.31 6.18 -1.71
C VAL A 44 12.92 5.79 -1.20
N THR A 45 12.33 6.69 -0.43
CA THR A 45 11.01 6.52 0.16
C THR A 45 10.11 7.64 -0.35
N ARG A 46 8.93 7.26 -0.85
CA ARG A 46 7.89 8.22 -1.18
C ARG A 46 6.96 8.38 -0.01
N VAL A 47 6.59 9.61 0.27
CA VAL A 47 5.59 9.94 1.30
C VAL A 47 4.41 10.63 0.65
N VAL A 48 3.20 10.10 0.91
CA VAL A 48 1.93 10.75 0.58
C VAL A 48 1.37 11.28 1.88
N THR A 49 1.35 12.59 2.05
CA THR A 49 0.95 13.26 3.30
C THR A 49 -0.56 13.30 3.49
N SER A 50 -1.04 13.59 4.71
CA SER A 50 -2.48 13.82 4.96
C SER A 50 -3.06 14.96 4.12
N ALA A 51 -2.25 15.97 3.79
CA ALA A 51 -2.62 17.03 2.86
C ALA A 51 -2.81 16.50 1.43
N ASP A 52 -1.91 15.63 0.95
CA ASP A 52 -2.05 14.98 -0.37
C ASP A 52 -3.28 14.08 -0.42
N ILE A 53 -3.54 13.31 0.65
CA ILE A 53 -4.74 12.48 0.79
C ILE A 53 -6.00 13.34 0.67
N SER A 54 -6.07 14.44 1.40
CA SER A 54 -7.22 15.36 1.37
C SER A 54 -7.43 15.99 0.00
N ARG A 55 -6.36 16.38 -0.70
CA ARG A 55 -6.39 16.99 -2.04
C ARG A 55 -6.69 15.99 -3.15
N SER A 56 -6.39 14.71 -2.93
CA SER A 56 -6.57 13.66 -3.96
C SER A 56 -8.02 13.48 -4.38
N GLY A 57 -8.97 13.78 -3.49
CA GLY A 57 -10.38 13.49 -3.71
C GLY A 57 -10.72 12.00 -3.76
N LYS A 58 -9.76 11.11 -3.50
CA LYS A 58 -9.95 9.65 -3.55
C LYS A 58 -10.52 9.11 -2.24
N PRO A 59 -11.50 8.17 -2.31
CA PRO A 59 -12.10 7.61 -1.10
C PRO A 59 -11.26 6.50 -0.46
N ASP A 60 -10.38 5.85 -1.21
CA ASP A 60 -9.67 4.64 -0.80
C ASP A 60 -8.19 4.67 -1.18
N ILE A 61 -7.43 3.70 -0.64
CA ILE A 61 -5.97 3.60 -0.84
C ILE A 61 -5.61 3.24 -2.28
N ALA A 62 -6.42 2.44 -2.98
CA ALA A 62 -6.12 2.02 -4.34
C ALA A 62 -6.16 3.22 -5.29
N GLY A 63 -7.24 4.00 -5.28
CA GLY A 63 -7.36 5.23 -6.06
C GLY A 63 -6.31 6.27 -5.69
N LEU A 64 -5.93 6.37 -4.40
CA LEU A 64 -4.85 7.24 -3.95
C LEU A 64 -3.51 6.85 -4.56
N LEU A 65 -3.12 5.57 -4.47
CA LEU A 65 -1.85 5.07 -5.00
C LEU A 65 -1.78 5.19 -6.52
N GLU A 66 -2.86 4.85 -7.24
CA GLU A 66 -2.92 5.04 -8.69
C GLU A 66 -2.71 6.51 -9.10
N GLN A 67 -3.29 7.43 -8.37
CA GLN A 67 -3.18 8.85 -8.67
C GLN A 67 -1.79 9.40 -8.34
N GLN A 68 -1.20 8.93 -7.24
CA GLN A 68 0.06 9.47 -6.72
C GLN A 68 1.31 8.84 -7.35
N MET A 69 1.20 7.67 -8.00
CA MET A 69 2.35 6.92 -8.50
C MET A 69 2.17 6.51 -9.97
N PRO A 70 3.07 6.90 -10.88
CA PRO A 70 2.92 6.58 -12.30
C PRO A 70 2.95 5.08 -12.59
N GLY A 71 3.83 4.32 -11.93
CA GLY A 71 4.02 2.89 -12.15
C GLY A 71 3.09 1.97 -11.35
N VAL A 72 2.01 2.52 -10.75
CA VAL A 72 1.00 1.73 -10.04
C VAL A 72 -0.29 1.68 -10.84
N GLU A 73 -0.80 0.48 -11.04
CA GLU A 73 -2.09 0.20 -11.66
C GLU A 73 -2.90 -0.72 -10.76
N PHE A 74 -4.22 -0.49 -10.71
CA PHE A 74 -5.17 -1.43 -10.13
C PHE A 74 -6.12 -1.91 -11.21
N SER A 75 -6.37 -3.21 -11.22
CA SER A 75 -7.34 -3.86 -12.11
C SER A 75 -8.25 -4.76 -11.29
N LEU A 76 -9.37 -5.21 -11.84
CA LEU A 76 -10.17 -6.28 -11.23
C LEU A 76 -9.62 -7.64 -11.62
N GLY A 77 -9.40 -8.48 -10.64
CA GLY A 77 -9.21 -9.91 -10.84
C GLY A 77 -10.55 -10.62 -11.13
N MET A 78 -10.48 -11.90 -11.47
CA MET A 78 -11.68 -12.73 -11.78
C MET A 78 -12.66 -12.80 -10.60
N ALA A 79 -12.17 -12.80 -9.36
CA ALA A 79 -12.99 -12.75 -8.15
C ALA A 79 -13.48 -11.33 -7.80
N GLN A 80 -13.36 -10.37 -8.71
CA GLN A 80 -13.75 -8.96 -8.51
C GLN A 80 -13.06 -8.25 -7.35
N ASN A 81 -11.90 -8.72 -6.95
CA ASN A 81 -11.05 -8.03 -5.99
C ASN A 81 -10.03 -7.18 -6.74
N PRO A 82 -9.73 -5.95 -6.26
CA PRO A 82 -8.68 -5.13 -6.81
C PRO A 82 -7.32 -5.84 -6.73
N GLN A 83 -6.60 -5.85 -7.83
CA GLN A 83 -5.24 -6.39 -7.93
C GLN A 83 -4.28 -5.27 -8.28
N ILE A 84 -3.22 -5.15 -7.51
CA ILE A 84 -2.15 -4.16 -7.75
C ILE A 84 -1.10 -4.72 -8.70
N ASN A 85 -0.59 -3.84 -9.58
CA ASN A 85 0.69 -3.98 -10.24
C ASN A 85 1.53 -2.74 -9.93
N MET A 86 2.73 -2.93 -9.38
CA MET A 86 3.69 -1.86 -9.09
C MET A 86 5.04 -2.24 -9.69
N SER A 87 5.37 -1.66 -10.85
CA SER A 87 6.68 -1.81 -11.50
C SER A 87 7.14 -3.27 -11.62
N GLY A 88 6.27 -4.16 -12.13
CA GLY A 88 6.57 -5.57 -12.37
C GLY A 88 6.24 -6.51 -11.21
N PHE A 89 5.75 -6.00 -10.10
CA PHE A 89 5.36 -6.79 -8.95
C PHE A 89 3.86 -6.72 -8.70
N GLY A 90 3.23 -7.89 -8.57
CA GLY A 90 1.84 -8.02 -8.14
C GLY A 90 1.69 -8.00 -6.63
N GLY A 91 0.47 -8.20 -6.14
CA GLY A 91 0.12 -8.12 -4.72
C GLY A 91 0.96 -9.02 -3.82
N GLY A 92 1.28 -10.26 -4.23
CA GLY A 92 2.12 -11.17 -3.46
C GLY A 92 3.57 -10.69 -3.25
N GLY A 93 4.04 -9.72 -4.05
CA GLY A 93 5.37 -9.12 -3.93
C GLY A 93 5.39 -7.75 -3.24
N ILE A 94 4.23 -7.19 -2.89
CA ILE A 94 4.08 -5.85 -2.28
C ILE A 94 3.44 -6.00 -0.91
N LEU A 95 4.18 -5.66 0.13
CA LEU A 95 3.71 -5.78 1.50
C LEU A 95 2.94 -4.52 1.93
N PHE A 96 1.66 -4.69 2.31
CA PHE A 96 0.85 -3.65 2.93
C PHE A 96 0.89 -3.77 4.44
N LEU A 97 1.13 -2.63 5.11
CA LEU A 97 1.21 -2.53 6.55
C LEU A 97 0.28 -1.42 7.07
N LEU A 98 -0.28 -1.62 8.24
CA LEU A 98 -0.95 -0.58 9.02
C LEU A 98 -0.15 -0.37 10.32
N ASP A 99 0.43 0.83 10.50
CA ASP A 99 1.32 1.17 11.61
C ASP A 99 2.52 0.21 11.78
N GLY A 100 3.00 -0.33 10.64
CA GLY A 100 4.11 -1.27 10.60
C GLY A 100 3.74 -2.73 10.88
N GLU A 101 2.45 -3.06 10.95
CA GLU A 101 1.96 -4.40 11.23
C GLU A 101 1.27 -5.01 10.00
N ARG A 102 1.47 -6.31 9.81
CA ARG A 102 0.85 -7.08 8.73
C ARG A 102 -0.65 -7.21 8.97
N MET A 103 -1.38 -7.43 7.89
CA MET A 103 -2.82 -7.66 7.89
C MET A 103 -3.11 -9.08 7.42
N ALA A 104 -4.01 -9.79 8.11
CA ALA A 104 -4.55 -11.07 7.66
C ALA A 104 -5.45 -10.90 6.42
N GLY A 105 -5.76 -11.98 5.73
CA GLY A 105 -6.78 -11.98 4.70
C GLY A 105 -6.27 -11.58 3.32
N GLU A 106 -5.22 -12.21 2.85
CA GLU A 106 -4.86 -12.17 1.44
C GLU A 106 -5.81 -13.03 0.62
N THR A 107 -6.50 -12.39 -0.32
CA THR A 107 -7.33 -13.09 -1.30
C THR A 107 -6.66 -12.97 -2.67
N LEU A 108 -6.26 -14.09 -3.27
CA LEU A 108 -5.54 -14.12 -4.56
C LEU A 108 -4.32 -13.16 -4.55
N ASP A 109 -3.46 -13.29 -3.54
CA ASP A 109 -2.23 -12.52 -3.35
C ASP A 109 -2.41 -11.01 -3.16
N ASN A 110 -3.62 -10.55 -2.83
CA ASN A 110 -3.90 -9.15 -2.56
C ASN A 110 -4.68 -9.00 -1.24
N PRO A 111 -4.31 -8.04 -0.38
CA PRO A 111 -5.12 -7.73 0.79
C PRO A 111 -6.48 -7.12 0.38
N ASP A 112 -7.46 -7.19 1.26
CA ASP A 112 -8.69 -6.43 1.07
C ASP A 112 -8.43 -4.93 1.31
N TYR A 113 -8.18 -4.18 0.22
CA TYR A 113 -7.87 -2.75 0.27
C TYR A 113 -8.98 -1.90 0.89
N SER A 114 -10.22 -2.38 0.93
CA SER A 114 -11.34 -1.66 1.55
C SER A 114 -11.26 -1.59 3.08
N ARG A 115 -10.44 -2.43 3.71
CA ARG A 115 -10.07 -2.34 5.14
C ARG A 115 -9.18 -1.13 5.45
N LEU A 116 -8.47 -0.60 4.43
CA LEU A 116 -7.50 0.48 4.55
C LEU A 116 -8.18 1.84 4.29
N ASN A 117 -8.94 2.33 5.26
CA ASN A 117 -9.56 3.64 5.14
C ASN A 117 -8.54 4.78 5.33
N LEU A 118 -8.79 5.91 4.66
CA LEU A 118 -7.90 7.08 4.67
C LEU A 118 -8.32 8.16 5.68
N GLN A 119 -9.29 7.91 6.57
CA GLN A 119 -9.90 8.93 7.41
C GLN A 119 -8.97 9.50 8.48
N ASN A 120 -8.23 8.60 9.17
CA ASN A 120 -7.30 8.95 10.25
C ASN A 120 -5.87 8.54 9.85
N VAL A 121 -5.44 8.95 8.66
CA VAL A 121 -4.10 8.67 8.14
C VAL A 121 -3.27 9.95 8.16
N ASP A 122 -2.12 9.88 8.83
CA ASP A 122 -1.13 10.96 8.82
C ASP A 122 -0.37 10.98 7.49
N ARG A 123 0.07 9.80 7.04
CA ARG A 123 0.78 9.64 5.79
C ARG A 123 0.81 8.18 5.32
N VAL A 124 1.10 7.99 4.05
CA VAL A 124 1.44 6.68 3.48
C VAL A 124 2.90 6.71 3.07
N GLU A 125 3.70 5.80 3.62
CA GLU A 125 5.11 5.63 3.30
C GLU A 125 5.28 4.48 2.31
N ILE A 126 5.95 4.73 1.19
CA ILE A 126 6.13 3.74 0.13
C ILE A 126 7.63 3.58 -0.13
N VAL A 127 8.13 2.38 0.10
CA VAL A 127 9.51 1.97 -0.21
C VAL A 127 9.45 1.12 -1.49
N LYS A 128 10.11 1.58 -2.55
CA LYS A 128 10.23 0.83 -3.82
C LYS A 128 11.42 -0.12 -3.78
N GLY A 129 11.25 -1.34 -4.29
CA GLY A 129 12.27 -2.38 -4.30
C GLY A 129 12.27 -3.24 -3.05
N ALA A 130 13.18 -4.23 -2.97
CA ALA A 130 13.17 -5.21 -1.89
C ALA A 130 13.39 -4.58 -0.52
N ALA A 131 12.47 -4.87 0.39
CA ALA A 131 12.54 -4.52 1.80
C ALA A 131 12.47 -5.75 2.72
N SER A 132 12.66 -6.96 2.15
CA SER A 132 12.58 -8.22 2.91
C SER A 132 13.61 -8.32 4.03
N SER A 133 14.75 -7.64 3.90
CA SER A 133 15.75 -7.55 4.98
C SER A 133 15.24 -6.86 6.26
N LEU A 134 14.12 -6.12 6.17
CA LEU A 134 13.46 -5.50 7.31
C LEU A 134 12.12 -6.17 7.63
N TYR A 135 11.33 -6.49 6.61
CA TYR A 135 9.93 -6.89 6.76
C TYR A 135 9.67 -8.36 6.43
N GLY A 136 10.69 -9.13 5.99
CA GLY A 136 10.58 -10.55 5.68
C GLY A 136 9.87 -10.82 4.35
N SER A 137 9.13 -11.92 4.30
CA SER A 137 8.42 -12.38 3.10
C SER A 137 7.44 -11.34 2.55
N ASN A 138 7.16 -11.41 1.23
CA ASN A 138 6.21 -10.57 0.49
C ASN A 138 6.63 -9.10 0.27
N ALA A 139 7.89 -8.74 0.59
CA ALA A 139 8.43 -7.40 0.38
C ALA A 139 9.49 -7.38 -0.73
N THR A 140 9.30 -8.14 -1.81
CA THR A 140 10.24 -8.24 -2.94
C THR A 140 10.16 -7.06 -3.89
N GLY A 141 8.97 -6.51 -4.10
CA GLY A 141 8.68 -5.34 -4.94
C GLY A 141 8.58 -4.02 -4.18
N GLY A 142 8.29 -4.10 -2.88
CA GLY A 142 8.19 -2.91 -2.03
C GLY A 142 7.31 -3.08 -0.82
N VAL A 143 7.19 -1.99 -0.06
CA VAL A 143 6.34 -1.90 1.14
C VAL A 143 5.50 -0.63 1.05
N VAL A 144 4.21 -0.75 1.32
CA VAL A 144 3.26 0.35 1.49
C VAL A 144 2.79 0.34 2.94
N ASN A 145 3.21 1.32 3.73
CA ASN A 145 2.88 1.41 5.14
C ASN A 145 1.98 2.63 5.41
N ILE A 146 0.77 2.36 5.87
CA ILE A 146 -0.20 3.39 6.24
C ILE A 146 0.03 3.75 7.71
N ILE A 147 0.39 5.00 7.96
CA ILE A 147 0.67 5.51 9.30
C ILE A 147 -0.55 6.27 9.80
N SER A 148 -1.12 5.80 10.90
CA SER A 148 -2.27 6.44 11.56
C SER A 148 -1.91 7.79 12.15
N GLY A 149 -2.88 8.70 12.14
CA GLY A 149 -2.75 10.02 12.74
C GLY A 149 -2.57 9.97 14.26
N SER A 150 -1.72 10.83 14.77
CA SER A 150 -1.56 11.04 16.21
C SER A 150 -2.47 12.17 16.68
N PRO A 151 -3.23 11.99 17.79
CA PRO A 151 -4.07 13.05 18.33
C PRO A 151 -3.28 14.32 18.67
N LYS A 152 -3.83 15.48 18.33
CA LYS A 152 -3.35 16.79 18.82
C LYS A 152 -3.76 17.00 20.26
N GLU A 153 -3.11 17.93 20.97
CA GLU A 153 -3.46 18.27 22.34
C GLU A 153 -4.89 18.82 22.43
N GLY A 154 -5.63 18.41 23.45
CA GLY A 154 -7.06 18.72 23.62
C GLY A 154 -7.99 17.69 23.01
N THR A 155 -9.25 18.06 22.85
CA THR A 155 -10.30 17.25 22.20
C THR A 155 -10.54 17.76 20.79
N HIS A 156 -10.53 16.85 19.82
CA HIS A 156 -10.81 17.17 18.43
C HIS A 156 -11.83 16.19 17.86
N VAL A 157 -12.76 16.73 17.09
CA VAL A 157 -13.78 15.95 16.38
C VAL A 157 -13.71 16.31 14.90
N LYS A 158 -13.77 15.30 14.03
CA LYS A 158 -13.87 15.48 12.57
C LYS A 158 -15.00 14.62 12.04
N LEU A 159 -15.92 15.24 11.32
CA LEU A 159 -17.00 14.56 10.60
C LEU A 159 -16.82 14.77 9.11
N ASN A 160 -17.12 13.76 8.33
CA ASN A 160 -17.11 13.86 6.87
C ASN A 160 -18.24 13.06 6.26
N ALA A 161 -18.77 13.61 5.16
CA ALA A 161 -19.76 12.97 4.31
C ALA A 161 -19.36 13.17 2.85
N ARG A 162 -19.55 12.14 2.02
CA ARG A 162 -19.31 12.19 0.58
C ARG A 162 -20.43 11.46 -0.14
N TYR A 163 -20.84 12.04 -1.26
CA TYR A 163 -21.75 11.42 -2.22
C TYR A 163 -21.20 11.53 -3.63
N GLY A 164 -21.29 10.48 -4.44
CA GLY A 164 -20.68 10.47 -5.77
C GLY A 164 -21.36 9.56 -6.78
N SER A 165 -20.75 9.47 -7.94
CA SER A 165 -21.19 8.62 -9.05
C SER A 165 -21.36 7.18 -8.61
N HIS A 166 -22.25 6.44 -9.28
CA HIS A 166 -22.61 5.05 -8.95
C HIS A 166 -23.08 4.88 -7.50
N GLN A 167 -23.82 5.85 -6.98
CA GLN A 167 -24.36 5.83 -5.60
C GLN A 167 -23.26 5.67 -4.53
N LEU A 168 -22.05 6.16 -4.81
CA LEU A 168 -20.99 6.22 -3.80
C LEU A 168 -21.45 7.06 -2.62
N GLN A 169 -21.40 6.49 -1.44
CA GLN A 169 -21.67 7.17 -0.17
C GLN A 169 -20.55 6.82 0.82
N SER A 170 -20.09 7.82 1.55
CA SER A 170 -19.08 7.62 2.59
C SER A 170 -19.35 8.58 3.73
N TYR A 171 -19.50 8.05 4.93
CA TYR A 171 -19.72 8.81 6.16
C TYR A 171 -18.67 8.43 7.18
N GLY A 172 -18.03 9.42 7.78
CA GLY A 172 -16.98 9.18 8.74
C GLY A 172 -17.02 10.10 9.94
N ALA A 173 -16.64 9.57 11.08
CA ALA A 173 -16.47 10.30 12.33
C ALA A 173 -15.13 9.93 12.96
N LEU A 174 -14.36 10.92 13.38
CA LEU A 174 -13.14 10.78 14.17
C LEU A 174 -13.27 11.63 15.42
N ALA A 175 -13.10 11.00 16.57
CA ALA A 175 -12.96 11.68 17.86
C ALA A 175 -11.57 11.41 18.42
N SER A 176 -10.85 12.41 18.83
CA SER A 176 -9.53 12.25 19.41
C SER A 176 -9.31 13.16 20.61
N TYR A 177 -8.53 12.67 21.55
CA TYR A 177 -8.16 13.38 22.77
C TYR A 177 -6.70 13.15 23.10
N ARG A 178 -6.01 14.18 23.52
CA ARG A 178 -4.65 14.07 24.04
C ARG A 178 -4.41 15.02 25.18
N ASN A 179 -3.74 14.51 26.18
CA ASN A 179 -3.07 15.28 27.22
C ASN A 179 -1.65 14.74 27.45
N LYS A 180 -0.97 15.18 28.50
CA LYS A 180 0.41 14.76 28.82
C LYS A 180 0.58 13.25 29.04
N ARG A 181 -0.48 12.53 29.46
CA ARG A 181 -0.42 11.11 29.84
C ARG A 181 -1.21 10.19 28.92
N ILE A 182 -2.27 10.67 28.32
CA ILE A 182 -3.21 9.85 27.56
C ILE A 182 -3.40 10.47 26.17
N ALA A 183 -3.34 9.65 25.16
CA ALA A 183 -3.77 9.99 23.81
C ALA A 183 -4.72 8.89 23.32
N ASN A 184 -5.89 9.26 22.82
CA ASN A 184 -6.87 8.33 22.26
C ASN A 184 -7.40 8.86 20.94
N SER A 185 -7.67 7.96 20.00
CA SER A 185 -8.40 8.25 18.76
C SER A 185 -9.34 7.10 18.43
N LEU A 186 -10.60 7.44 18.25
CA LEU A 186 -11.66 6.55 17.79
C LEU A 186 -12.13 7.04 16.42
N ASP A 187 -12.00 6.22 15.39
CA ASP A 187 -12.55 6.49 14.07
C ASP A 187 -13.59 5.44 13.68
N ALA A 188 -14.67 5.91 13.07
CA ALA A 188 -15.73 5.08 12.53
C ALA A 188 -16.07 5.56 11.11
N ARG A 189 -16.25 4.62 10.19
CA ARG A 189 -16.56 4.91 8.81
C ARG A 189 -17.55 3.90 8.23
N PHE A 190 -18.48 4.42 7.46
CA PHE A 190 -19.37 3.66 6.60
C PHE A 190 -19.11 4.03 5.15
N ASP A 191 -18.96 3.03 4.29
CA ASP A 191 -18.85 3.20 2.85
C ASP A 191 -19.90 2.34 2.14
N SER A 192 -20.50 2.88 1.09
CA SER A 192 -21.43 2.17 0.21
C SER A 192 -21.17 2.56 -1.24
N GLN A 193 -21.18 1.58 -2.12
CA GLN A 193 -21.04 1.73 -3.55
C GLN A 193 -22.10 0.92 -4.25
N GLY A 194 -22.88 1.53 -5.13
CA GLY A 194 -23.83 0.83 -5.99
C GLY A 194 -23.12 -0.02 -7.05
N GLU A 195 -23.89 -0.83 -7.76
CA GLU A 195 -23.38 -1.64 -8.88
C GLU A 195 -22.77 -0.73 -9.97
N ILE A 196 -21.60 -1.08 -10.45
CA ILE A 196 -20.93 -0.40 -11.55
C ILE A 196 -20.98 -1.33 -12.78
N ARG A 197 -21.64 -0.89 -13.84
CA ARG A 197 -21.70 -1.60 -15.12
C ARG A 197 -20.71 -0.97 -16.09
N PHE A 198 -19.86 -1.80 -16.70
CA PHE A 198 -18.87 -1.35 -17.67
C PHE A 198 -19.46 -1.41 -19.08
N PRO A 199 -19.80 -0.26 -19.71
CA PRO A 199 -20.73 -0.21 -20.86
C PRO A 199 -20.21 -0.84 -22.15
N ARG A 200 -18.90 -1.12 -22.25
CA ARG A 200 -18.28 -1.69 -23.47
C ARG A 200 -17.88 -3.16 -23.34
N LEU A 201 -18.21 -3.80 -22.23
CA LEU A 201 -17.66 -5.10 -21.87
C LEU A 201 -18.70 -6.21 -21.81
N GLY A 202 -19.95 -5.93 -22.18
CA GLY A 202 -21.07 -6.87 -22.17
C GLY A 202 -21.76 -6.99 -20.80
N ASP A 203 -22.87 -7.74 -20.76
CA ASP A 203 -23.77 -7.79 -19.63
C ASP A 203 -23.17 -8.42 -18.36
N PHE A 204 -22.11 -9.21 -18.50
CA PHE A 204 -21.41 -9.84 -17.37
C PHE A 204 -20.33 -8.95 -16.73
N SER A 205 -20.00 -7.83 -17.36
CA SER A 205 -18.91 -6.97 -16.90
C SER A 205 -19.41 -5.89 -15.94
N ARG A 206 -19.49 -6.26 -14.66
CA ARG A 206 -19.95 -5.37 -13.59
C ARG A 206 -19.12 -5.56 -12.32
N ALA A 207 -18.94 -4.52 -11.55
CA ALA A 207 -18.53 -4.60 -10.17
C ALA A 207 -19.79 -4.56 -9.29
N PHE A 208 -19.89 -5.51 -8.39
CA PHE A 208 -21.08 -5.66 -7.55
C PHE A 208 -21.20 -4.54 -6.52
N ALA A 209 -22.45 -4.23 -6.14
CA ALA A 209 -22.72 -3.31 -5.05
C ALA A 209 -22.10 -3.82 -3.75
N THR A 210 -21.55 -2.90 -2.98
CA THR A 210 -20.89 -3.20 -1.70
C THR A 210 -21.21 -2.14 -0.66
N HIS A 211 -21.23 -2.54 0.61
CA HIS A 211 -21.21 -1.62 1.74
C HIS A 211 -20.39 -2.19 2.88
N SER A 212 -19.77 -1.32 3.65
CA SER A 212 -18.84 -1.70 4.71
C SER A 212 -18.86 -0.74 5.89
N TRP A 213 -18.54 -1.30 7.05
CA TRP A 213 -18.25 -0.57 8.28
C TRP A 213 -16.81 -0.80 8.69
N ASN A 214 -16.14 0.23 9.13
CA ASN A 214 -14.80 0.16 9.69
C ASN A 214 -14.75 1.03 10.95
N VAL A 215 -14.43 0.41 12.09
CA VAL A 215 -14.30 1.09 13.38
C VAL A 215 -12.95 0.75 13.97
N ARG A 216 -12.17 1.76 14.35
CA ARG A 216 -10.85 1.57 14.95
C ARG A 216 -10.68 2.47 16.15
N ASP A 217 -10.12 1.92 17.21
CA ASP A 217 -9.69 2.66 18.40
C ASP A 217 -8.20 2.47 18.65
N ARG A 218 -7.54 3.53 19.07
CA ARG A 218 -6.14 3.52 19.48
C ARG A 218 -5.96 4.38 20.71
N ALA A 219 -5.53 3.76 21.80
CA ALA A 219 -5.26 4.42 23.08
C ALA A 219 -3.79 4.27 23.45
N THR A 220 -3.13 5.37 23.79
CA THR A 220 -1.75 5.38 24.28
C THR A 220 -1.70 5.99 25.67
N VAL A 221 -1.04 5.30 26.60
CA VAL A 221 -0.73 5.80 27.94
C VAL A 221 0.77 6.02 28.03
N THR A 222 1.18 7.24 28.34
CA THR A 222 2.57 7.62 28.60
C THR A 222 2.83 7.45 30.09
N LEU A 223 3.68 6.49 30.44
CA LEU A 223 4.04 6.14 31.83
C LEU A 223 5.22 7.00 32.32
N ALA A 224 6.18 7.27 31.44
CA ALA A 224 7.34 8.12 31.63
C ALA A 224 7.76 8.74 30.30
N GLU A 225 8.74 9.63 30.26
CA GLU A 225 9.24 10.24 29.01
C GLU A 225 9.71 9.21 27.99
N ASP A 226 10.26 8.11 28.46
CA ASP A 226 10.82 7.01 27.66
C ASP A 226 9.97 5.71 27.74
N ALA A 227 8.78 5.74 28.38
CA ALA A 227 7.92 4.58 28.55
C ALA A 227 6.46 4.87 28.17
N SER A 228 5.89 4.02 27.30
CA SER A 228 4.49 4.11 26.89
C SER A 228 3.91 2.74 26.53
N ILE A 229 2.60 2.63 26.69
CA ILE A 229 1.82 1.48 26.23
C ILE A 229 0.75 1.99 25.27
N THR A 230 0.61 1.34 24.14
CA THR A 230 -0.43 1.60 23.14
C THR A 230 -1.26 0.36 22.93
N ALA A 231 -2.58 0.46 23.13
CA ALA A 231 -3.55 -0.56 22.78
C ALA A 231 -4.32 -0.13 21.52
N ARG A 232 -4.70 -1.11 20.70
CA ARG A 232 -5.50 -0.92 19.48
C ARG A 232 -6.56 -1.99 19.40
N ALA A 233 -7.72 -1.59 18.86
CA ALA A 233 -8.81 -2.50 18.51
C ALA A 233 -9.41 -2.04 17.18
N GLY A 234 -9.78 -2.98 16.32
CA GLY A 234 -10.40 -2.69 15.04
C GLY A 234 -11.50 -3.71 14.74
N TYR A 235 -12.58 -3.24 14.16
CA TYR A 235 -13.65 -4.05 13.62
C TYR A 235 -13.94 -3.58 12.20
N TYR A 236 -13.96 -4.52 11.25
CA TYR A 236 -14.37 -4.30 9.88
C TYR A 236 -15.43 -5.30 9.48
N TRP A 237 -16.44 -4.82 8.76
CA TRP A 237 -17.46 -5.65 8.16
C TRP A 237 -17.80 -5.12 6.76
N ARG A 238 -17.98 -6.02 5.80
CA ARG A 238 -18.36 -5.70 4.43
C ARG A 238 -19.35 -6.73 3.92
N GLN A 239 -20.34 -6.27 3.17
CA GLN A 239 -21.17 -7.10 2.32
C GLN A 239 -21.01 -6.71 0.86
N ARG A 240 -20.86 -7.69 0.00
CA ARG A 240 -20.84 -7.56 -1.45
C ARG A 240 -21.96 -8.42 -2.03
N ASN A 241 -22.78 -7.85 -2.90
CA ASN A 241 -23.83 -8.59 -3.57
C ASN A 241 -23.20 -9.41 -4.70
N SER A 242 -23.22 -10.73 -4.63
CA SER A 242 -22.75 -11.60 -5.71
C SER A 242 -23.84 -11.89 -6.73
N SER A 243 -25.11 -11.91 -6.27
CA SER A 243 -26.29 -12.06 -7.11
C SER A 243 -27.53 -11.50 -6.38
N ASN A 244 -28.72 -11.66 -6.96
CA ASN A 244 -29.96 -11.31 -6.28
C ASN A 244 -30.35 -12.31 -5.18
N VAL A 245 -29.70 -13.48 -5.14
CA VAL A 245 -29.99 -14.57 -4.21
C VAL A 245 -28.88 -14.88 -3.23
N SER A 246 -27.67 -14.34 -3.44
CA SER A 246 -26.50 -14.57 -2.57
C SER A 246 -25.67 -13.32 -2.34
N TYR A 247 -25.12 -13.20 -1.13
CA TYR A 247 -24.18 -12.14 -0.73
C TYR A 247 -22.92 -12.76 -0.17
N GLU A 248 -21.79 -12.14 -0.44
CA GLU A 248 -20.54 -12.41 0.27
C GLU A 248 -20.42 -11.43 1.43
N ARG A 249 -20.20 -11.94 2.62
CA ARG A 249 -19.96 -11.16 3.83
C ARG A 249 -18.55 -11.37 4.32
N TYR A 250 -17.90 -10.30 4.69
CA TYR A 250 -16.54 -10.31 5.19
C TYR A 250 -16.52 -9.68 6.58
N GLY A 251 -15.78 -10.27 7.48
CA GLY A 251 -15.62 -9.78 8.84
C GLY A 251 -14.15 -9.82 9.26
N ASP A 252 -13.72 -8.80 9.99
CA ASP A 252 -12.39 -8.71 10.55
C ASP A 252 -12.47 -8.17 11.97
N LEU A 253 -11.70 -8.80 12.84
CA LEU A 253 -11.42 -8.32 14.19
C LEU A 253 -9.91 -8.24 14.37
N SER A 254 -9.43 -7.05 14.65
CA SER A 254 -8.01 -6.80 14.92
C SER A 254 -7.79 -6.23 16.32
N ALA A 255 -6.70 -6.64 16.96
CA ALA A 255 -6.28 -6.13 18.25
C ALA A 255 -4.75 -6.05 18.32
N GLY A 256 -4.22 -5.10 19.08
CA GLY A 256 -2.78 -4.98 19.24
C GLY A 256 -2.40 -4.30 20.55
N LEU A 257 -1.26 -4.70 21.07
CA LEU A 257 -0.63 -4.10 22.24
C LEU A 257 0.84 -3.82 21.93
N SER A 258 1.27 -2.58 22.13
CA SER A 258 2.67 -2.17 21.94
C SER A 258 3.18 -1.52 23.21
N ALA A 259 4.30 -1.99 23.72
CA ALA A 259 5.01 -1.41 24.84
C ALA A 259 6.37 -0.87 24.38
N ARG A 260 6.67 0.37 24.74
CA ARG A 260 7.99 0.97 24.56
C ARG A 260 8.57 1.31 25.91
N TRP A 261 9.80 0.89 26.12
CA TRP A 261 10.57 1.23 27.31
C TRP A 261 12.01 1.50 26.90
N LYS A 262 12.43 2.77 26.97
CA LYS A 262 13.73 3.23 26.48
C LYS A 262 13.95 2.83 25.02
N GLU A 263 14.98 2.06 24.76
CA GLU A 263 15.38 1.55 23.46
C GLU A 263 14.63 0.27 23.03
N LEU A 264 13.87 -0.36 23.94
CA LEU A 264 13.15 -1.60 23.67
C LEU A 264 11.70 -1.28 23.27
N THR A 265 11.25 -1.92 22.20
CA THR A 265 9.84 -1.94 21.78
C THR A 265 9.41 -3.39 21.63
N ALA A 266 8.29 -3.74 22.25
CA ALA A 266 7.63 -5.03 22.07
C ALA A 266 6.20 -4.80 21.59
N LYS A 267 5.76 -5.58 20.60
CA LYS A 267 4.43 -5.50 20.03
C LYS A 267 3.83 -6.90 19.94
N TYR A 268 2.55 -6.99 20.25
CA TYR A 268 1.72 -8.13 19.92
C TYR A 268 0.58 -7.65 19.01
N SER A 269 0.25 -8.37 17.96
CA SER A 269 -0.94 -8.13 17.18
C SER A 269 -1.66 -9.44 16.85
N PHE A 270 -2.97 -9.32 16.84
CA PHE A 270 -3.94 -10.33 16.46
C PHE A 270 -4.80 -9.75 15.36
N ASP A 271 -5.01 -10.51 14.28
CA ASP A 271 -5.86 -10.11 13.16
C ASP A 271 -6.60 -11.32 12.60
N THR A 272 -7.88 -11.16 12.33
CA THR A 272 -8.69 -12.20 11.68
C THR A 272 -9.34 -11.63 10.42
N TYR A 273 -9.58 -12.48 9.44
CA TYR A 273 -10.35 -12.15 8.27
C TYR A 273 -11.21 -13.35 7.89
N ASP A 274 -12.52 -13.19 8.00
CA ASP A 274 -13.52 -14.21 7.67
C ASP A 274 -14.27 -13.82 6.40
N LYS A 275 -14.53 -14.79 5.54
CA LYS A 275 -15.49 -14.70 4.44
C LYS A 275 -16.63 -15.71 4.66
N TYR A 276 -17.84 -15.27 4.38
CA TYR A 276 -19.05 -16.06 4.45
C TYR A 276 -19.84 -15.87 3.16
N ASP A 277 -20.39 -16.96 2.64
CA ASP A 277 -21.48 -16.90 1.67
C ASP A 277 -22.82 -16.92 2.41
N TYR A 278 -23.67 -15.96 2.09
CA TYR A 278 -25.00 -15.81 2.67
C TYR A 278 -26.05 -15.98 1.59
N GLU A 279 -26.97 -16.93 1.79
CA GLU A 279 -28.08 -17.19 0.90
C GLU A 279 -29.32 -16.42 1.36
N VAL A 280 -29.86 -15.58 0.47
CA VAL A 280 -31.01 -14.70 0.80
C VAL A 280 -32.28 -15.47 1.05
N ALA A 281 -32.53 -16.56 0.30
CA ALA A 281 -33.77 -17.33 0.36
C ALA A 281 -33.93 -18.10 1.67
N THR A 282 -32.85 -18.70 2.16
CA THR A 282 -32.83 -19.53 3.38
C THR A 282 -32.44 -18.77 4.61
N GLY A 283 -31.70 -17.65 4.45
CA GLY A 283 -31.05 -16.93 5.53
C GLY A 283 -29.83 -17.65 6.08
N GLU A 284 -29.37 -18.72 5.45
CA GLU A 284 -28.23 -19.51 5.85
C GLU A 284 -26.92 -18.77 5.53
N GLN A 285 -25.92 -18.98 6.36
CA GLN A 285 -24.60 -18.42 6.21
C GLN A 285 -23.54 -19.50 6.42
N ALA A 286 -22.74 -19.76 5.40
CA ALA A 286 -21.62 -20.68 5.45
C ALA A 286 -20.30 -19.89 5.49
N ARG A 287 -19.35 -20.31 6.34
CA ARG A 287 -18.00 -19.74 6.35
C ARG A 287 -17.14 -20.49 5.35
N ASP A 288 -16.64 -19.79 4.33
CA ASP A 288 -15.82 -20.34 3.26
C ASP A 288 -14.34 -20.12 3.49
N TYR A 289 -13.99 -19.09 4.28
CA TYR A 289 -12.62 -18.69 4.46
C TYR A 289 -12.42 -18.06 5.85
N ARG A 290 -11.33 -18.41 6.50
CA ARG A 290 -10.83 -17.75 7.70
C ARG A 290 -9.32 -17.70 7.67
N ASN A 291 -8.75 -16.51 7.68
CA ASN A 291 -7.35 -16.32 8.00
C ASN A 291 -7.23 -15.69 9.39
N ARG A 292 -6.37 -16.23 10.23
CA ARG A 292 -6.09 -15.70 11.56
C ARG A 292 -4.60 -15.62 11.75
N GLN A 293 -4.13 -14.45 12.12
CA GLN A 293 -2.71 -14.19 12.37
C GLN A 293 -2.49 -13.72 13.80
N ASN A 294 -1.49 -14.27 14.45
CA ASN A 294 -0.90 -13.77 15.69
C ASN A 294 0.54 -13.38 15.41
N SER A 295 0.98 -12.22 15.84
CA SER A 295 2.38 -11.84 15.70
C SER A 295 2.94 -11.20 16.95
N VAL A 296 4.21 -11.48 17.21
CA VAL A 296 5.03 -10.82 18.23
C VAL A 296 6.23 -10.22 17.53
N ASN A 297 6.48 -8.94 17.76
CA ASN A 297 7.70 -8.26 17.32
C ASN A 297 8.42 -7.69 18.54
N VAL A 298 9.72 -7.94 18.63
CA VAL A 298 10.58 -7.34 19.65
C VAL A 298 11.75 -6.66 18.95
N GLN A 299 11.96 -5.40 19.24
CA GLN A 299 13.02 -4.59 18.65
C GLN A 299 13.76 -3.79 19.70
N TYR A 300 15.08 -3.83 19.63
CA TYR A 300 15.99 -2.98 20.39
C TYR A 300 16.67 -2.02 19.43
N SER A 301 16.71 -0.70 19.76
CA SER A 301 17.35 0.33 18.94
C SER A 301 18.13 1.29 19.83
N HIS A 302 19.45 1.29 19.71
CA HIS A 302 20.34 2.16 20.49
C HIS A 302 21.07 3.15 19.60
N GLU A 303 21.00 4.44 19.96
CA GLU A 303 21.70 5.52 19.27
C GLU A 303 23.07 5.76 19.94
N PHE A 304 24.13 5.48 19.20
CA PHE A 304 25.49 5.87 19.57
C PHE A 304 25.74 7.27 19.05
N ARG A 305 25.89 8.21 19.97
CA ARG A 305 26.08 9.62 19.65
C ARG A 305 27.21 9.81 18.61
N ASP A 306 26.88 10.57 17.54
CA ASP A 306 27.78 10.93 16.42
C ASP A 306 28.26 9.73 15.56
N VAL A 307 27.89 8.48 15.91
CA VAL A 307 28.31 7.28 15.19
C VAL A 307 27.14 6.68 14.38
N GLY A 308 25.96 6.62 14.98
CA GLY A 308 24.78 6.06 14.31
C GLY A 308 23.87 5.24 15.20
N THR A 309 22.93 4.51 14.61
CA THR A 309 21.93 3.73 15.34
C THR A 309 22.08 2.24 15.03
N PHE A 310 22.24 1.44 16.06
CA PHE A 310 22.15 -0.03 15.95
C PHE A 310 20.73 -0.48 16.25
N THR A 311 20.20 -1.35 15.40
CA THR A 311 18.87 -1.94 15.58
C THR A 311 18.97 -3.45 15.42
N ALA A 312 18.40 -4.19 16.36
CA ALA A 312 18.26 -5.64 16.29
C ALA A 312 16.86 -6.03 16.76
N GLY A 313 16.35 -7.11 16.25
CA GLY A 313 15.04 -7.59 16.65
C GLY A 313 14.70 -8.95 16.06
N GLY A 314 13.49 -9.41 16.35
CA GLY A 314 12.93 -10.63 15.81
C GLY A 314 11.41 -10.57 15.80
N ASP A 315 10.83 -11.31 14.88
CA ASP A 315 9.40 -11.46 14.72
C ASP A 315 9.02 -12.95 14.85
N TRP A 316 7.88 -13.20 15.47
CA TRP A 316 7.17 -14.46 15.41
C TRP A 316 5.81 -14.20 14.79
N LEU A 317 5.42 -15.01 13.81
CA LEU A 317 4.11 -14.97 13.16
C LEU A 317 3.54 -16.39 13.12
N ASP A 318 2.33 -16.54 13.66
CA ASP A 318 1.51 -17.73 13.51
C ASP A 318 0.35 -17.41 12.58
N ASP A 319 0.26 -18.12 11.47
CA ASP A 319 -0.71 -17.92 10.39
C ASP A 319 -1.53 -19.20 10.20
N TYR A 320 -2.84 -19.08 10.50
CA TYR A 320 -3.83 -20.14 10.31
C TYR A 320 -4.75 -19.76 9.17
N LEU A 321 -4.96 -20.68 8.22
CA LEU A 321 -5.86 -20.52 7.10
C LEU A 321 -6.81 -21.71 6.98
N MET A 322 -8.11 -21.43 7.04
CA MET A 322 -9.19 -22.33 6.65
C MET A 322 -9.78 -21.82 5.33
N SER A 323 -9.92 -22.69 4.37
CA SER A 323 -10.53 -22.37 3.08
C SER A 323 -11.30 -23.58 2.55
N TYR A 324 -12.44 -23.32 1.91
CA TYR A 324 -13.16 -24.34 1.17
C TYR A 324 -12.39 -24.86 -0.06
N GLU A 325 -11.32 -24.14 -0.44
CA GLU A 325 -10.40 -24.51 -1.52
C GLU A 325 -9.37 -25.56 -1.08
N PHE A 326 -9.44 -26.08 0.15
CA PHE A 326 -8.53 -27.09 0.70
C PHE A 326 -9.24 -28.43 0.90
N ASP A 327 -8.59 -29.50 0.52
CA ASP A 327 -9.07 -30.86 0.80
C ASP A 327 -9.21 -31.14 2.32
N SER A 328 -8.19 -30.76 3.11
CA SER A 328 -8.21 -30.97 4.57
C SER A 328 -8.93 -29.86 5.37
N GLY A 329 -9.49 -28.86 4.71
CA GLY A 329 -10.21 -27.73 5.32
C GLY A 329 -9.33 -26.65 5.93
N SER A 330 -8.15 -26.94 6.50
CA SER A 330 -7.30 -25.90 7.09
C SER A 330 -5.85 -26.30 7.22
N TYR A 331 -4.97 -25.28 7.19
CA TYR A 331 -3.53 -25.39 7.40
C TYR A 331 -3.00 -24.26 8.27
N SER A 332 -1.82 -24.46 8.85
CA SER A 332 -1.13 -23.44 9.65
C SER A 332 0.33 -23.34 9.27
N GLN A 333 0.91 -22.15 9.45
CA GLN A 333 2.32 -21.88 9.24
C GLN A 333 2.84 -20.99 10.37
N THR A 334 4.01 -21.34 10.90
CA THR A 334 4.76 -20.47 11.80
C THR A 334 5.96 -19.90 11.05
N ASN A 335 6.19 -18.60 11.19
CA ASN A 335 7.40 -17.91 10.78
C ASN A 335 8.15 -17.41 12.02
N LEU A 336 9.45 -17.64 12.04
CA LEU A 336 10.38 -17.09 13.02
C LEU A 336 11.51 -16.37 12.29
N ASP A 337 11.88 -15.22 12.79
CA ASP A 337 12.96 -14.47 12.20
C ASP A 337 13.76 -13.64 13.21
N ALA A 338 14.96 -13.26 12.78
CA ALA A 338 15.81 -12.33 13.49
C ALA A 338 16.50 -11.41 12.50
N PHE A 339 16.63 -10.15 12.85
CA PHE A 339 17.28 -9.15 12.01
C PHE A 339 18.22 -8.25 12.82
N LEU A 340 19.21 -7.69 12.11
CA LEU A 340 20.10 -6.67 12.63
C LEU A 340 20.40 -5.64 11.53
N GLN A 341 20.59 -4.40 11.94
CA GLN A 341 20.93 -3.28 11.08
C GLN A 341 21.82 -2.30 11.83
N TRP A 342 22.80 -1.73 11.12
CA TRP A 342 23.62 -0.64 11.62
C TRP A 342 23.46 0.58 10.70
N ASP A 343 22.83 1.63 11.19
CA ASP A 343 22.78 2.93 10.50
C ASP A 343 24.01 3.74 10.91
N TRP A 344 25.07 3.59 10.14
CA TRP A 344 26.39 4.12 10.47
C TRP A 344 26.68 5.43 9.75
N LYS A 345 26.97 6.48 10.50
CA LYS A 345 27.54 7.72 9.98
C LYS A 345 29.05 7.51 9.79
N ALA A 346 29.43 6.97 8.63
CA ALA A 346 30.84 6.62 8.32
C ALA A 346 31.72 7.85 8.16
N ALA A 347 31.15 8.99 7.76
CA ALA A 347 31.79 10.30 7.69
C ALA A 347 30.72 11.40 7.77
N ASP A 348 31.13 12.69 7.85
CA ASP A 348 30.16 13.80 7.96
C ASP A 348 29.11 13.88 6.86
N LYS A 349 29.40 13.31 5.69
CA LYS A 349 28.52 13.35 4.51
C LYS A 349 28.22 11.96 3.95
N VAL A 350 28.58 10.91 4.68
CA VAL A 350 28.43 9.51 4.22
C VAL A 350 27.78 8.69 5.31
N TRP A 351 26.64 8.09 4.96
CA TRP A 351 25.95 7.10 5.79
C TRP A 351 25.95 5.76 5.06
N ILE A 352 26.22 4.69 5.80
CA ILE A 352 26.23 3.32 5.30
C ILE A 352 25.34 2.49 6.22
N VAL A 353 24.40 1.75 5.65
CA VAL A 353 23.43 0.96 6.42
C VAL A 353 23.46 -0.49 5.95
N PRO A 354 24.42 -1.30 6.47
CA PRO A 354 24.34 -2.75 6.32
C PRO A 354 23.20 -3.30 7.17
N GLY A 355 22.60 -4.38 6.70
CA GLY A 355 21.56 -5.12 7.41
C GLY A 355 21.54 -6.58 6.99
N LEU A 356 21.08 -7.41 7.88
CA LEU A 356 20.95 -8.85 7.69
C LEU A 356 19.70 -9.33 8.40
N ARG A 357 18.95 -10.23 7.75
CA ARG A 357 17.81 -10.94 8.35
C ARG A 357 17.88 -12.40 8.00
N TYR A 358 17.47 -13.22 8.94
CA TYR A 358 17.24 -14.65 8.78
C TYR A 358 15.77 -14.96 9.05
N ASP A 359 15.12 -15.71 8.16
CA ASP A 359 13.74 -16.15 8.28
C ASP A 359 13.64 -17.66 8.16
N TRP A 360 12.75 -18.28 8.95
CA TRP A 360 12.39 -19.69 8.89
C TRP A 360 10.87 -19.86 8.86
N PHE A 361 10.39 -20.76 7.98
CA PHE A 361 8.97 -21.07 7.77
C PHE A 361 8.71 -22.57 7.97
N SER A 362 7.69 -22.89 8.77
CA SER A 362 7.37 -24.29 9.11
C SER A 362 6.73 -25.06 7.96
N ALA A 363 5.75 -24.49 7.24
CA ALA A 363 5.00 -25.21 6.21
C ALA A 363 5.84 -25.49 4.96
N SER A 364 6.47 -24.47 4.39
CA SER A 364 7.34 -24.59 3.22
C SER A 364 8.74 -25.11 3.55
N ARG A 365 9.06 -25.30 4.86
CA ARG A 365 10.41 -25.64 5.36
C ARG A 365 11.51 -24.72 4.82
N ALA A 366 11.11 -23.53 4.37
CA ALA A 366 12.01 -22.56 3.79
C ALA A 366 12.80 -21.86 4.90
N ASN A 367 14.08 -21.64 4.63
CA ASN A 367 14.92 -20.73 5.40
C ASN A 367 15.62 -19.77 4.44
N ARG A 368 15.77 -18.51 4.84
CA ARG A 368 16.33 -17.48 3.98
C ARG A 368 17.17 -16.49 4.77
N VAL A 369 18.27 -16.08 4.15
CA VAL A 369 19.11 -14.97 4.61
C VAL A 369 18.93 -13.83 3.62
N SER A 370 18.57 -12.66 4.12
CA SER A 370 18.29 -11.45 3.32
C SER A 370 19.25 -10.33 3.71
N PRO A 371 20.41 -10.21 3.04
CA PRO A 371 21.33 -9.10 3.26
C PRO A 371 20.84 -7.83 2.56
N LYS A 372 21.21 -6.68 3.13
CA LYS A 372 21.08 -5.37 2.48
C LYS A 372 22.31 -4.51 2.73
N LEU A 373 22.55 -3.58 1.80
CA LEU A 373 23.52 -2.51 1.95
C LEU A 373 22.96 -1.24 1.33
N SER A 374 22.76 -0.22 2.13
CA SER A 374 22.32 1.09 1.66
C SER A 374 23.37 2.13 1.96
N MET A 375 23.59 3.07 1.04
CA MET A 375 24.54 4.14 1.17
C MET A 375 23.89 5.47 0.78
N LEU A 376 24.13 6.51 1.56
CA LEU A 376 23.80 7.89 1.25
C LEU A 376 25.08 8.73 1.30
N TRP A 377 25.36 9.44 0.20
CA TRP A 377 26.44 10.41 0.13
C TRP A 377 25.93 11.80 -0.27
N ARG A 378 26.31 12.82 0.48
CA ARG A 378 25.96 14.23 0.24
C ARG A 378 27.18 15.07 -0.14
N PRO A 379 27.56 15.11 -1.42
CA PRO A 379 28.69 15.91 -1.86
C PRO A 379 28.40 17.41 -1.73
N GLY A 380 29.48 18.19 -1.62
CA GLY A 380 29.43 19.66 -1.67
C GLY A 380 28.70 20.31 -0.49
N LYS A 381 27.78 21.24 -0.81
CA LYS A 381 27.00 22.03 0.19
C LYS A 381 25.71 21.35 0.66
N GLY A 382 25.50 20.07 0.34
CA GLY A 382 24.33 19.31 0.82
C GLY A 382 23.05 19.44 -0.04
N ASN A 383 23.10 20.14 -1.18
CA ASN A 383 21.96 20.21 -2.09
C ASN A 383 21.79 18.96 -2.96
N CYS A 384 22.80 18.11 -3.04
CA CYS A 384 22.77 16.85 -3.78
C CYS A 384 22.84 15.68 -2.82
N SER A 385 22.07 14.63 -3.10
CA SER A 385 22.11 13.35 -2.40
C SER A 385 22.27 12.24 -3.43
N LEU A 386 23.29 11.40 -3.26
CA LEU A 386 23.48 10.19 -4.05
C LEU A 386 23.20 8.99 -3.17
N ARG A 387 22.36 8.07 -3.64
CA ARG A 387 22.02 6.85 -2.91
C ARG A 387 22.34 5.62 -3.75
N LEU A 388 22.87 4.62 -3.10
CA LEU A 388 23.07 3.28 -3.64
C LEU A 388 22.42 2.29 -2.69
N ASN A 389 21.55 1.41 -3.20
CA ASN A 389 20.87 0.41 -2.41
C ASN A 389 20.97 -0.94 -3.10
N TYR A 390 21.45 -1.92 -2.37
CA TYR A 390 21.32 -3.32 -2.70
C TYR A 390 20.51 -4.01 -1.60
N ALA A 391 19.53 -4.81 -1.98
CA ALA A 391 18.77 -5.63 -1.05
C ALA A 391 18.40 -6.97 -1.70
N ALA A 392 18.63 -8.06 -0.98
CA ALA A 392 18.04 -9.34 -1.28
C ALA A 392 16.62 -9.39 -0.69
N GLY A 393 15.69 -9.92 -1.47
CA GLY A 393 14.31 -10.13 -1.07
C GLY A 393 13.92 -11.59 -1.27
N PHE A 394 12.83 -11.98 -0.64
CA PHE A 394 12.23 -13.28 -0.87
C PHE A 394 10.72 -13.26 -0.62
N ARG A 395 10.03 -14.25 -1.15
CA ARG A 395 8.64 -14.58 -0.83
C ARG A 395 8.54 -16.09 -0.60
N ALA A 396 8.15 -16.48 0.60
CA ALA A 396 7.82 -17.88 0.89
C ALA A 396 6.48 -18.22 0.21
N PRO A 397 6.30 -19.47 -0.26
CA PRO A 397 4.98 -19.93 -0.70
C PRO A 397 3.96 -19.78 0.43
N ASN A 398 2.78 -19.29 0.11
CA ASN A 398 1.68 -19.20 1.07
C ASN A 398 0.93 -20.55 1.18
N LEU A 399 0.02 -20.66 2.15
CA LEU A 399 -0.69 -21.91 2.40
C LEU A 399 -1.60 -22.33 1.24
N LYS A 400 -2.15 -21.39 0.48
CA LYS A 400 -2.93 -21.69 -0.73
C LYS A 400 -2.05 -22.26 -1.83
N GLU A 401 -0.91 -21.65 -2.10
CA GLU A 401 0.02 -22.12 -3.13
C GLU A 401 0.55 -23.52 -2.83
N LEU A 402 0.67 -23.87 -1.55
CA LEU A 402 1.14 -25.20 -1.13
C LEU A 402 0.03 -26.27 -1.18
N TYR A 403 -1.21 -25.92 -0.77
CA TYR A 403 -2.21 -26.92 -0.39
C TYR A 403 -3.58 -26.75 -1.06
N MET A 404 -3.73 -25.86 -2.04
CA MET A 404 -4.98 -25.71 -2.78
C MET A 404 -5.34 -27.02 -3.47
N ASP A 405 -6.61 -27.38 -3.41
CA ASP A 405 -7.25 -28.46 -4.16
C ASP A 405 -8.67 -28.03 -4.48
N PHE A 406 -8.83 -27.27 -5.56
CA PHE A 406 -10.05 -26.55 -5.85
C PHE A 406 -10.61 -26.87 -7.23
N ASP A 407 -11.80 -27.48 -7.23
CA ASP A 407 -12.59 -27.68 -8.44
C ASP A 407 -13.35 -26.41 -8.80
N MET A 408 -13.04 -25.81 -9.93
CA MET A 408 -13.73 -24.65 -10.49
C MET A 408 -15.03 -25.06 -11.16
N ALA A 409 -15.99 -25.55 -10.37
CA ALA A 409 -17.33 -25.96 -10.82
C ALA A 409 -17.32 -26.97 -12.00
N GLY A 410 -16.39 -27.91 -12.00
CA GLY A 410 -16.25 -28.94 -13.04
C GLY A 410 -15.64 -28.43 -14.37
N ILE A 411 -15.17 -27.19 -14.42
CA ILE A 411 -14.52 -26.63 -15.62
C ILE A 411 -13.05 -27.07 -15.66
N PHE A 412 -12.32 -26.90 -14.56
CA PHE A 412 -10.94 -27.37 -14.34
C PHE A 412 -10.62 -27.34 -12.85
N HIS A 413 -9.55 -28.06 -12.47
CA HIS A 413 -9.01 -28.03 -11.12
C HIS A 413 -7.83 -27.06 -10.99
N ILE A 414 -7.64 -26.51 -9.78
CA ILE A 414 -6.44 -25.74 -9.41
C ILE A 414 -5.76 -26.46 -8.24
N PHE A 415 -4.53 -26.88 -8.45
CA PHE A 415 -3.74 -27.63 -7.48
C PHE A 415 -2.63 -26.77 -6.88
N GLY A 416 -2.48 -26.84 -5.57
CA GLY A 416 -1.29 -26.40 -4.86
C GLY A 416 -0.08 -27.30 -5.17
N ASN A 417 1.07 -26.93 -4.65
CA ASN A 417 2.28 -27.71 -4.82
C ASN A 417 3.17 -27.58 -3.56
N PRO A 418 3.23 -28.63 -2.73
CA PRO A 418 4.05 -28.64 -1.52
C PRO A 418 5.56 -28.52 -1.77
N ASP A 419 6.02 -28.80 -3.01
CA ASP A 419 7.44 -28.75 -3.40
C ASP A 419 7.88 -27.37 -3.90
N LEU A 420 7.03 -26.34 -3.78
CA LEU A 420 7.38 -24.98 -4.18
C LEU A 420 8.58 -24.45 -3.42
N LYS A 421 9.50 -23.86 -4.18
CA LYS A 421 10.63 -23.10 -3.64
C LYS A 421 10.22 -21.65 -3.43
N SER A 422 10.79 -21.01 -2.42
CA SER A 422 10.60 -19.57 -2.24
C SER A 422 11.09 -18.78 -3.45
N GLU A 423 10.35 -17.77 -3.83
CA GLU A 423 10.87 -16.74 -4.74
C GLU A 423 12.03 -16.01 -4.07
N THR A 424 13.04 -15.66 -4.83
CA THR A 424 14.15 -14.83 -4.35
C THR A 424 14.35 -13.65 -5.29
N SER A 425 14.73 -12.52 -4.74
CA SER A 425 15.02 -11.34 -5.55
C SER A 425 16.32 -10.65 -5.14
N HIS A 426 16.96 -10.04 -6.13
CA HIS A 426 18.10 -9.14 -5.96
C HIS A 426 17.74 -7.79 -6.55
N ASN A 427 17.73 -6.76 -5.72
CA ASN A 427 17.36 -5.41 -6.11
C ASN A 427 18.56 -4.48 -5.99
N LEU A 428 18.86 -3.78 -7.06
CA LEU A 428 19.89 -2.74 -7.10
C LEU A 428 19.24 -1.42 -7.53
N ASN A 429 19.35 -0.39 -6.70
CA ASN A 429 18.84 0.95 -6.98
C ASN A 429 19.95 1.98 -6.82
N VAL A 430 20.09 2.86 -7.80
CA VAL A 430 20.99 4.01 -7.75
C VAL A 430 20.17 5.27 -7.98
N SER A 431 20.28 6.27 -7.12
CA SER A 431 19.55 7.53 -7.30
C SER A 431 20.40 8.75 -7.04
N ALA A 432 20.09 9.81 -7.77
CA ALA A 432 20.62 11.15 -7.57
C ALA A 432 19.46 12.12 -7.34
N GLU A 433 19.51 12.88 -6.26
CA GLU A 433 18.53 13.88 -5.90
C GLU A 433 19.21 15.25 -5.80
N TYR A 434 18.59 16.26 -6.38
CA TYR A 434 18.95 17.66 -6.22
C TYR A 434 17.82 18.40 -5.56
N LEU A 435 18.10 19.04 -4.43
CA LEU A 435 17.14 19.82 -3.66
C LEU A 435 17.70 21.21 -3.40
N LYS A 436 16.96 22.26 -3.78
CA LYS A 436 17.34 23.63 -3.46
C LYS A 436 16.11 24.52 -3.35
N GLY A 437 15.82 24.99 -2.14
CA GLY A 437 14.67 25.85 -1.85
C GLY A 437 13.35 25.19 -2.29
N ASN A 438 12.65 25.83 -3.21
CA ASN A 438 11.32 25.43 -3.67
C ASN A 438 11.32 24.45 -4.85
N ARG A 439 12.43 23.76 -5.13
CA ARG A 439 12.54 22.81 -6.24
C ARG A 439 13.31 21.55 -5.86
N SER A 440 12.82 20.43 -6.37
CA SER A 440 13.52 19.15 -6.29
C SER A 440 13.53 18.46 -7.65
N PHE A 441 14.58 17.66 -7.87
CA PHE A 441 14.72 16.80 -9.04
C PHE A 441 15.37 15.51 -8.59
N THR A 442 14.77 14.37 -8.93
CA THR A 442 15.28 13.04 -8.58
C THR A 442 15.31 12.16 -9.82
N VAL A 443 16.39 11.42 -9.99
CA VAL A 443 16.52 10.35 -10.97
C VAL A 443 16.93 9.09 -10.22
N MET A 444 16.23 7.99 -10.48
CA MET A 444 16.54 6.67 -9.92
C MET A 444 16.55 5.64 -11.04
N ALA A 445 17.62 4.88 -11.14
CA ALA A 445 17.69 3.67 -11.95
C ALA A 445 17.58 2.45 -11.05
N PHE A 446 16.83 1.43 -11.49
CA PHE A 446 16.65 0.19 -10.74
C PHE A 446 16.80 -1.03 -11.64
N HIS A 447 17.33 -2.10 -11.03
CA HIS A 447 17.45 -3.41 -11.67
C HIS A 447 17.10 -4.50 -10.65
N ASN A 448 16.07 -5.28 -10.95
CA ASN A 448 15.56 -6.34 -10.10
C ASN A 448 15.65 -7.66 -10.85
N ILE A 449 16.17 -8.68 -10.17
CA ILE A 449 16.22 -10.06 -10.65
C ILE A 449 15.33 -10.88 -9.72
N VAL A 450 14.35 -11.60 -10.26
CA VAL A 450 13.46 -12.47 -9.49
C VAL A 450 13.62 -13.89 -9.99
N ASP A 451 14.01 -14.80 -9.12
CA ASP A 451 14.17 -16.22 -9.39
C ASP A 451 13.05 -17.04 -8.72
N ASN A 452 12.67 -18.15 -9.33
CA ASN A 452 11.65 -19.08 -8.83
C ASN A 452 10.30 -18.41 -8.58
N ARG A 453 9.87 -17.49 -9.45
CA ARG A 453 8.59 -16.81 -9.32
C ARG A 453 7.45 -17.82 -9.25
N ILE A 454 6.60 -17.74 -8.24
CA ILE A 454 5.47 -18.63 -8.07
C ILE A 454 4.28 -18.11 -8.89
N SER A 455 3.73 -18.97 -9.72
CA SER A 455 2.51 -18.73 -10.49
C SER A 455 1.86 -20.07 -10.83
N TYR A 456 0.65 -20.04 -11.37
CA TYR A 456 -0.01 -21.26 -11.82
C TYR A 456 0.02 -21.35 -13.35
N LEU A 457 0.24 -22.56 -13.86
CA LEU A 457 0.22 -22.90 -15.28
C LEU A 457 -0.62 -24.16 -15.49
N TRP A 458 -1.13 -24.32 -16.69
CA TRP A 458 -1.76 -25.58 -17.11
C TRP A 458 -0.74 -26.72 -17.11
N ASN A 459 -1.07 -27.81 -16.43
CA ASN A 459 -0.27 -29.02 -16.38
C ASN A 459 -1.06 -30.16 -17.04
N GLU A 460 -0.61 -30.60 -18.21
CA GLU A 460 -1.28 -31.64 -18.99
C GLU A 460 -1.35 -32.98 -18.26
N SER A 461 -0.39 -33.27 -17.36
CA SER A 461 -0.32 -34.55 -16.64
C SER A 461 -1.43 -34.73 -15.60
N ILE A 462 -2.02 -33.63 -15.12
CA ILE A 462 -3.07 -33.62 -14.11
C ILE A 462 -4.36 -32.99 -14.64
N GLU A 463 -4.38 -32.58 -15.92
CA GLU A 463 -5.48 -31.90 -16.59
C GLU A 463 -6.04 -30.71 -15.78
N GLY A 464 -5.15 -29.88 -15.22
CA GLY A 464 -5.52 -28.78 -14.35
C GLY A 464 -4.44 -27.70 -14.25
N LEU A 465 -4.78 -26.61 -13.59
CA LEU A 465 -3.83 -25.58 -13.24
C LEU A 465 -3.04 -26.02 -11.99
N GLN A 466 -1.73 -25.84 -12.00
CA GLN A 466 -0.87 -26.14 -10.86
C GLN A 466 0.05 -24.99 -10.54
N TYR A 467 0.24 -24.70 -9.24
CA TYR A 467 1.26 -23.76 -8.79
C TYR A 467 2.66 -24.32 -9.02
N LEU A 468 3.49 -23.55 -9.73
CA LEU A 468 4.84 -23.92 -10.13
C LEU A 468 5.81 -22.75 -9.95
N ASN A 469 7.09 -23.08 -9.80
CA ASN A 469 8.14 -22.07 -9.87
C ASN A 469 8.49 -21.79 -11.33
N LEU A 470 8.25 -20.55 -11.77
CA LEU A 470 8.60 -20.08 -13.10
C LEU A 470 10.07 -19.69 -13.19
N HIS A 471 10.52 -19.42 -14.41
CA HIS A 471 11.88 -18.97 -14.69
C HIS A 471 12.14 -17.56 -14.14
N ARG A 472 13.34 -17.07 -14.41
CA ARG A 472 13.83 -15.77 -13.97
C ARG A 472 13.10 -14.63 -14.68
N LEU A 473 12.69 -13.63 -13.87
CA LEU A 473 12.18 -12.35 -14.35
C LEU A 473 13.22 -11.26 -14.09
N PHE A 474 13.53 -10.44 -15.10
CA PHE A 474 14.30 -9.21 -14.94
C PHE A 474 13.36 -8.03 -15.07
N VAL A 475 13.44 -7.09 -14.13
CA VAL A 475 12.71 -5.82 -14.19
C VAL A 475 13.73 -4.68 -14.08
N THR A 476 13.87 -3.91 -15.16
CA THR A 476 14.85 -2.82 -15.22
C THR A 476 14.12 -1.53 -15.58
N GLY A 477 14.49 -0.42 -14.95
CA GLY A 477 13.84 0.84 -15.27
C GLY A 477 14.53 2.08 -14.74
N VAL A 478 13.90 3.21 -15.07
CA VAL A 478 14.31 4.54 -14.63
C VAL A 478 13.06 5.29 -14.16
N ASP A 479 13.18 5.93 -13.03
CA ASP A 479 12.16 6.80 -12.43
C ASP A 479 12.74 8.23 -12.34
N VAL A 480 12.02 9.21 -12.90
CA VAL A 480 12.42 10.62 -12.91
C VAL A 480 11.29 11.43 -12.32
N SER A 481 11.57 12.21 -11.30
CA SER A 481 10.61 13.13 -10.71
C SER A 481 11.16 14.54 -10.58
N ALA A 482 10.29 15.53 -10.77
CA ALA A 482 10.60 16.94 -10.61
C ALA A 482 9.44 17.65 -9.92
N MET A 483 9.74 18.46 -8.91
CA MET A 483 8.75 19.29 -8.22
C MET A 483 9.22 20.73 -8.15
N ARG A 484 8.27 21.65 -8.31
CA ARG A 484 8.51 23.09 -8.11
C ARG A 484 7.30 23.75 -7.47
N SER A 485 7.54 24.47 -6.39
CA SER A 485 6.56 25.34 -5.74
C SER A 485 6.80 26.80 -6.12
N PHE A 486 5.72 27.55 -6.34
CA PHE A 486 5.75 28.96 -6.71
C PHE A 486 5.17 29.80 -5.59
N PRO A 487 5.69 31.03 -5.36
CA PRO A 487 5.25 31.88 -4.25
C PRO A 487 3.76 32.25 -4.25
N PHE A 488 3.10 32.17 -5.41
CA PHE A 488 1.67 32.48 -5.55
C PHE A 488 0.74 31.31 -5.19
N GLY A 489 1.26 30.22 -4.59
CA GLY A 489 0.47 29.12 -4.09
C GLY A 489 0.32 27.92 -5.04
N LEU A 490 1.00 27.91 -6.19
CA LEU A 490 1.02 26.76 -7.12
C LEU A 490 2.21 25.84 -6.82
N THR A 491 1.96 24.56 -6.74
CA THR A 491 3.00 23.50 -6.75
C THR A 491 2.74 22.55 -7.91
N VAL A 492 3.76 22.29 -8.72
CA VAL A 492 3.68 21.34 -9.84
C VAL A 492 4.67 20.22 -9.56
N ASN A 493 4.20 18.99 -9.66
CA ASN A 493 4.98 17.75 -9.56
C ASN A 493 4.78 16.92 -10.84
N GLY A 494 5.86 16.56 -11.52
CA GLY A 494 5.87 15.66 -12.66
C GLY A 494 6.71 14.43 -12.35
N GLU A 495 6.23 13.26 -12.74
CA GLU A 495 6.95 12.00 -12.57
C GLU A 495 6.78 11.14 -13.83
N TYR A 496 7.88 10.55 -14.26
CA TYR A 496 7.94 9.62 -15.38
C TYR A 496 8.66 8.35 -14.95
N ILE A 497 8.09 7.19 -15.27
CA ILE A 497 8.75 5.91 -15.07
C ILE A 497 8.81 5.13 -16.38
N TYR A 498 9.97 4.57 -16.64
CA TYR A 498 10.19 3.54 -17.66
C TYR A 498 10.45 2.21 -16.97
N THR A 499 9.73 1.15 -17.35
CA THR A 499 9.92 -0.21 -16.84
C THR A 499 10.00 -1.19 -18.00
N HIS A 500 11.05 -1.99 -18.02
CA HIS A 500 11.24 -3.07 -18.97
C HIS A 500 11.28 -4.41 -18.22
N GLU A 501 10.39 -5.31 -18.59
CA GLU A 501 10.31 -6.67 -18.08
C GLU A 501 10.82 -7.67 -19.12
N LYS A 502 11.70 -8.58 -18.68
CA LYS A 502 12.18 -9.70 -19.50
C LYS A 502 11.88 -10.99 -18.78
N TYR A 503 10.94 -11.74 -19.33
CA TYR A 503 10.48 -13.03 -18.81
C TYR A 503 11.38 -14.18 -19.29
N GLY A 504 11.39 -15.28 -18.56
CA GLY A 504 11.99 -16.54 -18.96
C GLY A 504 11.33 -17.10 -20.24
N LYS A 505 12.05 -17.96 -20.94
CA LYS A 505 11.51 -18.57 -22.16
C LYS A 505 10.35 -19.51 -21.82
N GLY A 506 9.18 -19.25 -22.39
CA GLY A 506 7.96 -20.03 -22.16
C GLY A 506 7.09 -19.54 -20.99
N ASP A 507 7.56 -18.57 -20.19
CA ASP A 507 6.75 -18.00 -19.12
C ASP A 507 5.63 -17.10 -19.70
N LEU A 508 4.46 -17.16 -19.08
CA LEU A 508 3.34 -16.27 -19.40
C LEU A 508 3.59 -14.86 -18.84
N ARG A 509 3.25 -13.86 -19.66
CA ARG A 509 3.27 -12.45 -19.28
C ARG A 509 1.89 -12.05 -18.74
N ALA A 510 1.49 -12.66 -17.63
CA ALA A 510 0.23 -12.33 -16.97
C ALA A 510 0.34 -10.96 -16.26
N ASN A 511 -0.56 -10.04 -16.57
CA ASN A 511 -0.61 -8.69 -16.01
C ASN A 511 0.73 -7.92 -16.07
N PRO A 512 1.38 -7.78 -17.26
CA PRO A 512 2.67 -7.12 -17.37
C PRO A 512 2.56 -5.61 -17.10
N THR A 513 3.63 -5.01 -16.59
CA THR A 513 3.71 -3.56 -16.38
C THR A 513 3.75 -2.80 -17.71
N ARG A 514 3.04 -1.68 -17.79
CA ARG A 514 3.12 -0.78 -18.92
C ARG A 514 4.49 -0.12 -18.98
N PRO A 515 5.21 -0.20 -20.13
CA PRO A 515 6.59 0.27 -20.22
C PRO A 515 6.81 1.73 -19.86
N HIS A 516 5.86 2.60 -20.16
CA HIS A 516 5.98 4.02 -19.89
C HIS A 516 4.76 4.51 -19.12
N ALA A 517 4.98 5.25 -18.05
CA ALA A 517 3.94 5.92 -17.32
C ALA A 517 4.37 7.34 -16.91
N VAL A 518 3.44 8.28 -16.98
CA VAL A 518 3.63 9.69 -16.61
C VAL A 518 2.53 10.10 -15.66
N THR A 519 2.87 10.82 -14.59
CA THR A 519 1.91 11.57 -13.78
C THR A 519 2.33 13.03 -13.72
N VAL A 520 1.35 13.94 -13.78
CA VAL A 520 1.55 15.36 -13.55
C VAL A 520 0.49 15.83 -12.58
N LYS A 521 0.91 16.39 -11.47
CA LYS A 521 0.05 16.95 -10.42
C LYS A 521 0.30 18.45 -10.32
N ALA A 522 -0.78 19.24 -10.32
CA ALA A 522 -0.74 20.67 -10.08
C ALA A 522 -1.69 20.99 -8.91
N ASP A 523 -1.11 21.48 -7.82
CA ASP A 523 -1.83 21.89 -6.62
C ASP A 523 -1.78 23.41 -6.50
N TYR A 524 -2.92 24.06 -6.44
CA TYR A 524 -3.03 25.50 -6.18
C TYR A 524 -3.76 25.71 -4.86
N SER A 525 -3.21 26.56 -3.99
CA SER A 525 -3.85 26.95 -2.74
C SER A 525 -3.80 28.47 -2.58
N HIS A 526 -4.95 29.04 -2.25
CA HIS A 526 -5.10 30.49 -2.06
C HIS A 526 -5.90 30.80 -0.80
N LEU A 527 -5.41 31.73 -0.01
CA LEU A 527 -6.09 32.23 1.19
C LEU A 527 -6.73 33.60 0.84
N TRP A 528 -8.06 33.63 0.78
CA TRP A 528 -8.80 34.87 0.44
C TRP A 528 -8.90 35.82 1.63
N MET A 529 -9.18 35.26 2.80
CA MET A 529 -9.29 35.96 4.07
C MET A 529 -8.83 34.99 5.16
N THR A 530 -8.66 35.42 6.39
CA THR A 530 -8.38 34.54 7.53
C THR A 530 -9.43 33.41 7.53
N ASP A 531 -8.97 32.17 7.53
CA ASP A 531 -9.77 30.92 7.54
C ASP A 531 -10.59 30.61 6.25
N TRP A 532 -10.43 31.38 5.15
CA TRP A 532 -11.06 31.08 3.87
C TRP A 532 -10.00 30.58 2.88
N ARG A 533 -9.85 29.28 2.74
CA ARG A 533 -8.83 28.66 1.87
C ARG A 533 -9.48 27.96 0.68
N LEU A 534 -9.11 28.35 -0.53
CA LEU A 534 -9.40 27.61 -1.76
C LEU A 534 -8.22 26.70 -2.09
N THR A 535 -8.51 25.44 -2.41
CA THR A 535 -7.53 24.49 -2.94
C THR A 535 -8.07 23.87 -4.22
N ALA A 536 -7.27 23.91 -5.28
CA ALA A 536 -7.58 23.27 -6.55
C ALA A 536 -6.44 22.33 -6.93
N THR A 537 -6.77 21.11 -7.32
CA THR A 537 -5.79 20.08 -7.70
C THR A 537 -6.18 19.51 -9.06
N ALA A 538 -5.22 19.42 -9.98
CA ALA A 538 -5.33 18.69 -11.22
C ALA A 538 -4.33 17.53 -11.22
N ASN A 539 -4.80 16.32 -11.52
CA ASN A 539 -3.97 15.13 -11.61
C ASN A 539 -4.14 14.49 -12.98
N PHE A 540 -3.09 14.51 -13.76
CA PHE A 540 -3.01 13.86 -15.07
C PHE A 540 -2.18 12.60 -14.96
N LYS A 541 -2.65 11.49 -15.54
CA LYS A 541 -1.92 10.22 -15.67
C LYS A 541 -2.02 9.73 -17.10
N TRP A 542 -0.89 9.34 -17.67
CA TRP A 542 -0.79 8.67 -18.97
C TRP A 542 -0.01 7.37 -18.81
N LEU A 543 -0.48 6.31 -19.47
CA LEU A 543 0.14 5.00 -19.50
C LEU A 543 0.22 4.50 -20.93
N SER A 544 1.38 3.94 -21.31
CA SER A 544 1.60 3.39 -22.65
C SER A 544 0.81 2.11 -22.89
N ALA A 545 0.71 1.69 -24.14
CA ALA A 545 0.19 0.37 -24.48
C ALA A 545 1.10 -0.74 -23.93
N VAL A 546 0.50 -1.90 -23.64
CA VAL A 546 1.22 -3.11 -23.22
C VAL A 546 0.59 -4.33 -23.87
N THR A 547 1.38 -5.40 -24.01
CA THR A 547 0.93 -6.69 -24.53
C THR A 547 1.19 -7.75 -23.48
N GLY A 548 0.15 -8.44 -23.07
CA GLY A 548 0.18 -9.53 -22.08
C GLY A 548 -0.45 -10.80 -22.63
N ASP A 549 -0.30 -11.88 -21.88
CA ASP A 549 -0.90 -13.17 -22.20
C ASP A 549 -2.09 -13.40 -21.26
N VAL A 550 -3.24 -13.74 -21.82
CA VAL A 550 -4.50 -13.97 -21.07
C VAL A 550 -4.90 -15.43 -21.27
N MET A 551 -5.10 -16.13 -20.16
CA MET A 551 -5.72 -17.46 -20.16
C MET A 551 -7.24 -17.31 -20.21
N SER A 552 -7.89 -18.10 -21.05
CA SER A 552 -9.35 -18.23 -21.06
C SER A 552 -9.79 -19.17 -19.95
N LEU A 553 -10.89 -18.88 -19.27
CA LEU A 553 -11.51 -19.78 -18.29
C LEU A 553 -11.97 -21.10 -18.93
N PHE A 554 -12.34 -21.07 -20.23
CA PHE A 554 -12.85 -22.24 -20.95
C PHE A 554 -11.78 -22.96 -21.77
N SER A 555 -10.56 -22.44 -21.80
CA SER A 555 -9.41 -23.01 -22.51
C SER A 555 -8.13 -22.57 -21.79
N PRO A 556 -7.91 -22.99 -20.55
CA PRO A 556 -6.78 -22.54 -19.75
C PRO A 556 -5.43 -23.06 -20.28
N GLU A 557 -5.45 -24.10 -21.09
CA GLU A 557 -4.29 -24.65 -21.79
C GLU A 557 -3.75 -23.76 -22.92
N ALA A 558 -4.58 -22.83 -23.44
CA ALA A 558 -4.25 -21.95 -24.55
C ALA A 558 -4.26 -20.48 -24.16
N ALA A 559 -3.10 -19.94 -23.80
CA ALA A 559 -2.97 -18.50 -23.57
C ALA A 559 -3.03 -17.72 -24.89
N ARG A 560 -3.77 -16.61 -24.88
CA ARG A 560 -3.88 -15.69 -26.03
C ARG A 560 -3.15 -14.39 -25.72
N THR A 561 -2.39 -13.91 -26.68
CA THR A 561 -1.75 -12.61 -26.57
C THR A 561 -2.77 -11.49 -26.77
N GLN A 562 -2.92 -10.61 -25.77
CA GLN A 562 -3.82 -9.47 -25.78
C GLN A 562 -3.02 -8.17 -25.71
N ARG A 563 -3.34 -7.24 -26.60
CA ARG A 563 -2.81 -5.88 -26.54
C ARG A 563 -3.79 -4.96 -25.83
N TYR A 564 -3.30 -4.28 -24.81
CA TYR A 564 -4.03 -3.24 -24.07
C TYR A 564 -3.57 -1.86 -24.59
N PRO A 565 -4.48 -0.98 -25.03
CA PRO A 565 -4.11 0.32 -25.59
C PRO A 565 -3.52 1.25 -24.53
N ALA A 566 -2.81 2.27 -24.98
CA ALA A 566 -2.45 3.41 -24.12
C ALA A 566 -3.69 4.19 -23.72
N TYR A 567 -3.66 4.81 -22.53
CA TYR A 567 -4.74 5.65 -22.07
C TYR A 567 -4.26 6.83 -21.22
N SER A 568 -5.13 7.83 -21.10
CA SER A 568 -4.91 8.99 -20.23
C SER A 568 -6.13 9.22 -19.36
N MET A 569 -5.90 9.64 -18.13
CA MET A 569 -6.94 10.09 -17.20
C MET A 569 -6.57 11.44 -16.61
N LEU A 570 -7.56 12.31 -16.45
CA LEU A 570 -7.43 13.60 -15.78
C LEU A 570 -8.46 13.67 -14.66
N GLY A 571 -8.03 13.89 -13.44
CA GLY A 571 -8.87 14.18 -12.28
C GLY A 571 -8.73 15.63 -11.86
N LEU A 572 -9.83 16.26 -11.47
CA LEU A 572 -9.88 17.62 -10.95
C LEU A 572 -10.54 17.60 -9.58
N THR A 573 -9.94 18.29 -8.62
CA THR A 573 -10.52 18.45 -7.28
C THR A 573 -10.50 19.92 -6.91
N LEU A 574 -11.62 20.43 -6.40
CA LEU A 574 -11.76 21.77 -5.88
C LEU A 574 -12.30 21.68 -4.45
N SER A 575 -11.68 22.35 -3.51
CA SER A 575 -12.18 22.42 -2.14
C SER A 575 -12.10 23.84 -1.59
N GLN A 576 -13.15 24.25 -0.88
CA GLN A 576 -13.22 25.52 -0.16
C GLN A 576 -13.34 25.23 1.34
N THR A 577 -12.35 25.65 2.10
CA THR A 577 -12.41 25.68 3.57
C THR A 577 -13.00 27.03 4.01
N PHE A 578 -13.91 26.95 4.97
CA PHE A 578 -14.62 28.07 5.56
C PHE A 578 -14.22 28.22 7.04
N PRO A 579 -14.51 29.36 7.67
CA PRO A 579 -14.37 29.52 9.11
C PRO A 579 -15.11 28.44 9.92
N LYS A 580 -14.68 28.21 11.15
CA LYS A 580 -15.25 27.18 12.06
C LYS A 580 -15.08 25.73 11.56
N GLY A 581 -14.09 25.49 10.71
CA GLY A 581 -13.66 24.12 10.34
C GLY A 581 -14.49 23.42 9.27
N PHE A 582 -15.40 24.10 8.57
CA PHE A 582 -16.13 23.50 7.45
C PHE A 582 -15.31 23.50 6.16
N THR A 583 -15.37 22.39 5.42
CA THR A 583 -14.78 22.30 4.08
C THR A 583 -15.76 21.63 3.12
N LEU A 584 -16.05 22.28 2.00
CA LEU A 584 -16.81 21.74 0.89
C LEU A 584 -15.84 21.35 -0.23
N GLY A 585 -15.98 20.14 -0.74
CA GLY A 585 -15.14 19.61 -1.83
C GLY A 585 -15.96 19.08 -2.99
N VAL A 586 -15.46 19.27 -4.20
CA VAL A 586 -15.98 18.68 -5.43
C VAL A 586 -14.81 18.00 -6.14
N ALA A 587 -14.99 16.75 -6.54
CA ALA A 587 -14.02 16.03 -7.35
C ALA A 587 -14.68 15.51 -8.64
N VAL A 588 -13.97 15.62 -9.76
CA VAL A 588 -14.35 15.06 -11.05
C VAL A 588 -13.23 14.13 -11.49
N ASP A 589 -13.53 12.87 -11.64
CA ASP A 589 -12.60 11.85 -12.09
C ASP A 589 -12.75 11.59 -13.59
N ASN A 590 -11.63 11.25 -14.23
CA ASN A 590 -11.59 10.86 -15.63
C ASN A 590 -12.28 11.88 -16.58
N VAL A 591 -11.94 13.17 -16.45
CA VAL A 591 -12.48 14.28 -17.26
C VAL A 591 -12.30 14.02 -18.77
N LEU A 592 -11.27 13.26 -19.17
CA LEU A 592 -11.00 12.87 -20.56
C LEU A 592 -11.96 11.77 -21.05
N ASN A 593 -12.83 11.27 -20.21
CA ASN A 593 -13.86 10.28 -20.51
C ASN A 593 -13.32 8.99 -21.14
N TYR A 594 -12.18 8.52 -20.67
CA TYR A 594 -11.65 7.22 -21.12
C TYR A 594 -12.56 6.09 -20.64
N ILE A 595 -12.98 5.22 -21.55
CA ILE A 595 -13.78 4.02 -21.26
C ILE A 595 -13.02 2.81 -21.81
N PRO A 596 -12.57 1.88 -20.95
CA PRO A 596 -11.81 0.71 -21.40
C PRO A 596 -12.65 -0.24 -22.24
N SER A 597 -11.98 -0.94 -23.16
CA SER A 597 -12.57 -2.02 -23.98
C SER A 597 -12.26 -3.41 -23.43
N TYR A 598 -11.57 -3.49 -22.30
CA TYR A 598 -11.12 -4.73 -21.64
C TYR A 598 -11.48 -4.67 -20.17
N TYR A 599 -11.75 -5.82 -19.57
CA TYR A 599 -12.28 -5.89 -18.20
C TYR A 599 -11.22 -6.35 -17.18
N TYR A 600 -10.41 -7.36 -17.55
CA TYR A 600 -9.40 -7.91 -16.64
C TYR A 600 -8.01 -7.40 -17.00
N TYR A 601 -7.10 -7.40 -16.02
CA TYR A 601 -5.69 -7.06 -16.15
C TYR A 601 -5.42 -5.76 -16.92
N ASN A 602 -4.44 -5.02 -16.57
CA ASN A 602 -4.02 -3.79 -17.28
C ASN A 602 -5.16 -2.87 -17.78
N SER A 603 -6.36 -3.00 -17.18
CA SER A 603 -7.54 -2.21 -17.51
C SER A 603 -7.97 -1.40 -16.29
N PRO A 604 -8.04 -0.06 -16.37
CA PRO A 604 -8.47 0.76 -15.25
C PRO A 604 -9.95 0.55 -14.93
N LEU A 605 -10.29 0.67 -13.65
CA LEU A 605 -11.66 0.56 -13.16
C LEU A 605 -12.42 1.88 -13.36
N THR A 606 -12.89 2.13 -14.59
CA THR A 606 -13.64 3.35 -14.90
C THR A 606 -14.74 3.11 -15.92
N THR A 607 -15.83 3.82 -15.77
CA THR A 607 -16.97 3.83 -16.71
C THR A 607 -17.04 5.12 -17.52
N GLY A 608 -16.01 5.96 -17.46
CA GLY A 608 -15.97 7.28 -18.03
C GLY A 608 -15.92 8.35 -16.93
N ILE A 609 -16.51 9.52 -17.20
CA ILE A 609 -16.53 10.63 -16.26
C ILE A 609 -17.32 10.26 -15.02
N GLY A 610 -16.71 10.46 -13.85
CA GLY A 610 -17.34 10.34 -12.56
C GLY A 610 -17.12 11.58 -11.71
N GLY A 611 -17.87 11.71 -10.63
CA GLY A 611 -17.68 12.84 -9.73
C GLY A 611 -18.22 12.58 -8.34
N SER A 612 -17.78 13.40 -7.39
CA SER A 612 -18.28 13.37 -6.02
C SER A 612 -18.27 14.76 -5.38
N ILE A 613 -19.18 14.96 -4.45
CA ILE A 613 -19.26 16.10 -3.54
C ILE A 613 -18.94 15.60 -2.13
N SER A 614 -18.18 16.36 -1.36
CA SER A 614 -17.83 16.04 0.02
C SER A 614 -18.01 17.25 0.93
N LEU A 615 -18.48 17.00 2.14
CA LEU A 615 -18.55 17.97 3.22
C LEU A 615 -17.78 17.43 4.41
N SER A 616 -16.89 18.20 4.98
CA SER A 616 -16.21 17.86 6.23
C SER A 616 -16.32 19.01 7.23
N TRP A 617 -16.31 18.65 8.50
CA TRP A 617 -16.27 19.59 9.62
C TRP A 617 -15.26 19.08 10.64
N GLN A 618 -14.46 20.00 11.19
CA GLN A 618 -13.51 19.70 12.25
C GLN A 618 -13.50 20.80 13.32
N MET A 619 -13.39 20.37 14.57
CA MET A 619 -13.30 21.21 15.75
C MET A 619 -12.03 20.88 16.54
#